data_df2700887bf7ce3f5808317fcef5ddb4
#
_entry.id   df2700887bf7ce3f5808317fcef5ddb4
#
_cell.length_a   1.000
_cell.length_b   1.000
_cell.length_c   1.000
_cell.angle_alpha   90.00
_cell.angle_beta   90.00
_cell.angle_gamma   90.00
#
_symmetry.space_group_name_H-M   'P 1'
#
loop_
_entity.id
_entity.type
_entity.pdbx_description
1 polymer ?
#
loop_
_entity_poly.entity_id
_entity_poly.type
_entity_poly.pdbx_seq_one_letter_code
_entity_poly.pdbx_strand_id
1 'polypeptide(L)'
;MFSENSFKNIKNLKTSLENLENVHEVITLIDLPLLKAANIPLKKLNQDKIKRITDVGIDINLAKKEIIESPIFKNLIVSEDGQLTSLIVNLKRDEQFIELLRKRNDLRAKEKLKTEEKEELKTILLDYDKKKSNIKKINHKNIDAIRKIIKEFSSTGEIHLGGVPMIADDMIEFIK
;
A
#
# COMPACT_ATOMS: atom_id res chain seq x y z
N MET A 1 0.04 -0.87 -21.49
CA MET A 1 0.32 -0.26 -20.18
C MET A 1 1.24 0.98 -20.28
N PHE A 2 2.37 0.95 -20.95
CA PHE A 2 3.30 2.08 -21.12
C PHE A 2 2.86 3.06 -22.22
N SER A 3 1.74 3.73 -22.04
CA SER A 3 1.21 4.77 -22.94
C SER A 3 0.77 5.98 -22.12
N GLU A 4 0.73 7.15 -22.75
CA GLU A 4 0.29 8.39 -22.09
C GLU A 4 -1.13 8.25 -21.49
N ASN A 5 -2.03 7.59 -22.21
CA ASN A 5 -3.39 7.36 -21.73
C ASN A 5 -3.39 6.46 -20.49
N SER A 6 -2.58 5.41 -20.48
CA SER A 6 -2.43 4.54 -19.29
C SER A 6 -1.85 5.30 -18.11
N PHE A 7 -0.84 6.13 -18.32
CA PHE A 7 -0.26 6.96 -17.25
C PHE A 7 -1.28 7.95 -16.68
N LYS A 8 -2.11 8.55 -17.54
CA LYS A 8 -3.21 9.43 -17.11
C LYS A 8 -4.23 8.69 -16.27
N ASN A 9 -4.63 7.50 -16.70
CA ASN A 9 -5.60 6.66 -15.96
C ASN A 9 -5.04 6.23 -14.61
N ILE A 10 -3.77 5.79 -14.56
CA ILE A 10 -3.08 5.43 -13.31
C ILE A 10 -3.01 6.64 -12.37
N LYS A 11 -2.67 7.82 -12.89
CA LYS A 11 -2.61 9.06 -12.11
C LYS A 11 -3.97 9.43 -11.53
N ASN A 12 -5.03 9.35 -12.33
CA ASN A 12 -6.38 9.66 -11.87
C ASN A 12 -6.85 8.67 -10.78
N LEU A 13 -6.64 7.36 -11.02
CA LEU A 13 -6.95 6.33 -10.03
C LEU A 13 -6.16 6.52 -8.73
N LYS A 14 -4.85 6.80 -8.84
CA LYS A 14 -4.00 7.14 -7.69
C LYS A 14 -4.58 8.31 -6.90
N THR A 15 -4.91 9.41 -7.56
CA THR A 15 -5.46 10.61 -6.91
C THR A 15 -6.79 10.29 -6.21
N SER A 16 -7.68 9.51 -6.84
CA SER A 16 -8.94 9.11 -6.22
C SER A 16 -8.73 8.26 -4.97
N LEU A 17 -7.76 7.36 -4.98
CA LEU A 17 -7.42 6.52 -3.83
C LEU A 17 -6.73 7.33 -2.70
N GLU A 18 -5.84 8.26 -3.03
CA GLU A 18 -5.16 9.12 -2.06
C GLU A 18 -6.09 10.10 -1.34
N ASN A 19 -7.24 10.44 -1.96
CA ASN A 19 -8.27 11.27 -1.34
C ASN A 19 -9.08 10.55 -0.26
N LEU A 20 -8.91 9.23 -0.10
CA LEU A 20 -9.55 8.49 0.98
C LEU A 20 -8.87 8.81 2.32
N GLU A 21 -9.69 9.11 3.36
CA GLU A 21 -9.24 9.58 4.67
C GLU A 21 -8.17 8.70 5.32
N ASN A 22 -8.28 7.38 5.17
CA ASN A 22 -7.40 6.41 5.83
C ASN A 22 -6.30 5.85 4.92
N VAL A 23 -6.14 6.39 3.72
CA VAL A 23 -5.00 6.10 2.86
C VAL A 23 -3.84 7.00 3.28
N HIS A 24 -2.66 6.42 3.43
CA HIS A 24 -1.43 7.13 3.73
C HIS A 24 -0.74 7.58 2.45
N GLU A 25 -0.55 6.64 1.53
CA GLU A 25 0.06 6.88 0.22
C GLU A 25 -0.36 5.80 -0.77
N VAL A 26 -0.25 6.10 -2.06
CA VAL A 26 -0.43 5.14 -3.15
C VAL A 26 0.81 5.14 -4.03
N ILE A 27 1.48 3.99 -4.10
CA ILE A 27 2.68 3.81 -4.93
C ILE A 27 2.26 3.12 -6.22
N THR A 28 2.71 3.66 -7.34
CA THR A 28 2.34 3.18 -8.67
C THR A 28 3.55 3.17 -9.60
N LEU A 29 3.37 2.62 -10.79
CA LEU A 29 4.37 2.64 -11.85
C LEU A 29 4.94 4.04 -12.16
N ILE A 30 4.10 5.09 -12.09
CA ILE A 30 4.52 6.47 -12.41
C ILE A 30 5.35 7.12 -11.31
N ASP A 31 5.43 6.52 -10.13
CA ASP A 31 6.22 7.03 -9.00
C ASP A 31 7.64 6.47 -8.97
N LEU A 32 7.92 5.44 -9.78
CA LEU A 32 9.17 4.72 -9.72
C LEU A 32 10.35 5.60 -10.14
N PRO A 33 11.44 5.58 -9.37
CA PRO A 33 12.66 6.32 -9.70
C PRO A 33 13.37 5.67 -10.88
N LEU A 34 13.78 6.49 -11.86
CA LEU A 34 14.57 6.09 -13.00
C LEU A 34 16.00 6.62 -12.86
N LEU A 35 16.97 5.73 -13.00
CA LEU A 35 18.40 6.06 -12.92
C LEU A 35 19.07 5.96 -14.27
N LYS A 36 18.88 4.86 -15.00
CA LYS A 36 19.49 4.60 -16.31
C LYS A 36 18.82 5.43 -17.39
N ALA A 37 17.50 5.38 -17.50
CA ALA A 37 16.73 6.13 -18.50
C ALA A 37 16.82 7.65 -18.29
N ALA A 38 17.09 8.09 -17.05
CA ALA A 38 17.34 9.49 -16.74
C ALA A 38 18.79 9.94 -16.96
N ASN A 39 19.70 9.00 -17.28
CA ASN A 39 21.14 9.24 -17.46
C ASN A 39 21.79 9.99 -16.28
N ILE A 40 21.42 9.62 -15.07
CA ILE A 40 21.92 10.23 -13.82
C ILE A 40 23.10 9.42 -13.30
N PRO A 41 24.31 9.99 -13.23
CA PRO A 41 25.44 9.32 -12.60
C PRO A 41 25.19 9.07 -11.12
N LEU A 42 25.45 7.86 -10.62
CA LEU A 42 25.24 7.47 -9.22
C LEU A 42 25.89 8.45 -8.22
N LYS A 43 27.03 9.05 -8.58
CA LYS A 43 27.73 10.05 -7.75
C LYS A 43 26.98 11.39 -7.60
N LYS A 44 25.95 11.65 -8.41
CA LYS A 44 25.14 12.89 -8.42
C LYS A 44 23.69 12.66 -8.00
N LEU A 45 23.41 11.54 -7.35
CA LEU A 45 22.09 11.19 -6.84
C LEU A 45 21.75 12.09 -5.65
N ASN A 46 21.05 13.20 -5.92
CA ASN A 46 20.30 13.96 -4.93
C ASN A 46 18.82 13.68 -5.17
N GLN A 47 18.03 13.60 -4.10
CA GLN A 47 16.58 13.29 -4.19
C GLN A 47 15.83 14.20 -5.18
N ASP A 48 16.25 15.46 -5.29
CA ASP A 48 15.64 16.46 -6.19
C ASP A 48 15.90 16.21 -7.69
N LYS A 49 16.78 15.27 -8.04
CA LYS A 49 17.17 14.96 -9.43
C LYS A 49 16.64 13.63 -9.93
N ILE A 50 15.93 12.89 -9.10
CA ILE A 50 15.37 11.59 -9.48
C ILE A 50 14.21 11.84 -10.44
N LYS A 51 14.34 11.37 -11.68
CA LYS A 51 13.30 11.46 -12.69
C LYS A 51 12.36 10.26 -12.64
N ARG A 52 11.14 10.48 -13.08
CA ARG A 52 10.07 9.49 -13.19
C ARG A 52 9.69 9.29 -14.65
N ILE A 53 8.97 8.24 -14.98
CA ILE A 53 8.60 7.91 -16.36
C ILE A 53 7.73 8.98 -17.03
N THR A 54 7.04 9.80 -16.26
CA THR A 54 6.19 10.91 -16.75
C THR A 54 6.93 12.22 -16.92
N ASP A 55 8.22 12.31 -16.57
CA ASP A 55 8.99 13.55 -16.65
C ASP A 55 9.43 13.83 -18.07
N VAL A 56 9.60 15.14 -18.37
CA VAL A 56 10.01 15.60 -19.68
C VAL A 56 11.42 15.08 -20.03
N GLY A 57 11.56 14.57 -21.26
CA GLY A 57 12.84 14.09 -21.80
C GLY A 57 13.23 12.68 -21.37
N ILE A 58 12.30 11.89 -20.83
CA ILE A 58 12.50 10.48 -20.59
C ILE A 58 12.15 9.66 -21.83
N ASP A 59 13.06 8.78 -22.23
CA ASP A 59 12.77 7.76 -23.23
C ASP A 59 11.94 6.65 -22.59
N ILE A 60 10.68 6.53 -23.02
CA ILE A 60 9.72 5.55 -22.48
C ILE A 60 10.19 4.12 -22.71
N ASN A 61 10.88 3.81 -23.80
CA ASN A 61 11.34 2.46 -24.07
C ASN A 61 12.49 2.07 -23.12
N LEU A 62 13.42 2.97 -22.86
CA LEU A 62 14.49 2.79 -21.90
C LEU A 62 13.92 2.68 -20.46
N ALA A 63 12.98 3.54 -20.11
CA ALA A 63 12.30 3.51 -18.81
C ALA A 63 11.55 2.19 -18.61
N LYS A 64 10.79 1.73 -19.62
CA LYS A 64 10.11 0.44 -19.60
C LYS A 64 11.08 -0.69 -19.34
N LYS A 65 12.20 -0.72 -20.09
CA LYS A 65 13.23 -1.76 -19.93
C LYS A 65 13.84 -1.73 -18.52
N GLU A 66 14.19 -0.55 -18.02
CA GLU A 66 14.74 -0.37 -16.68
C GLU A 66 13.80 -0.89 -15.60
N ILE A 67 12.49 -0.60 -15.69
CA ILE A 67 11.49 -1.02 -14.71
C ILE A 67 11.25 -2.54 -14.76
N ILE A 68 11.11 -3.11 -15.96
CA ILE A 68 10.86 -4.56 -16.13
C ILE A 68 12.07 -5.39 -15.71
N GLU A 69 13.29 -4.92 -15.98
CA GLU A 69 14.53 -5.60 -15.60
C GLU A 69 14.95 -5.34 -14.15
N SER A 70 14.29 -4.42 -13.45
CA SER A 70 14.62 -4.08 -12.07
C SER A 70 14.32 -5.23 -11.12
N PRO A 71 15.29 -5.71 -10.32
CA PRO A 71 15.04 -6.76 -9.33
C PRO A 71 14.11 -6.31 -8.20
N ILE A 72 13.90 -4.98 -8.07
CA ILE A 72 13.03 -4.41 -7.02
C ILE A 72 11.59 -4.29 -7.52
N PHE A 73 11.39 -3.88 -8.79
CA PHE A 73 10.06 -3.54 -9.30
C PHE A 73 9.41 -4.68 -10.09
N LYS A 74 10.23 -5.57 -10.65
CA LYS A 74 9.77 -6.77 -11.35
C LYS A 74 8.93 -7.65 -10.42
N ASN A 75 7.76 -8.06 -10.88
CA ASN A 75 6.80 -8.88 -10.15
C ASN A 75 6.24 -8.26 -8.85
N LEU A 76 6.61 -7.02 -8.53
CA LEU A 76 6.01 -6.25 -7.44
C LEU A 76 5.10 -5.14 -7.99
N ILE A 77 5.63 -4.33 -8.90
CA ILE A 77 4.89 -3.21 -9.51
C ILE A 77 4.53 -3.51 -10.96
N VAL A 78 5.37 -4.25 -11.68
CA VAL A 78 5.18 -4.57 -13.10
C VAL A 78 5.48 -6.05 -13.34
N SER A 79 4.61 -6.70 -14.12
CA SER A 79 4.84 -8.09 -14.58
C SER A 79 6.02 -8.17 -15.54
N GLU A 80 6.59 -9.38 -15.71
CA GLU A 80 7.73 -9.63 -16.60
C GLU A 80 7.47 -9.25 -18.05
N ASP A 81 6.25 -9.44 -18.53
CA ASP A 81 5.81 -9.10 -19.88
C ASP A 81 5.43 -7.61 -20.03
N GLY A 82 5.40 -6.88 -18.92
CA GLY A 82 5.01 -5.47 -18.90
C GLY A 82 3.54 -5.20 -19.23
N GLN A 83 2.66 -6.20 -19.10
CA GLN A 83 1.23 -6.05 -19.39
C GLN A 83 0.40 -5.71 -18.15
N LEU A 84 0.84 -6.14 -16.97
CA LEU A 84 0.17 -5.88 -15.71
C LEU A 84 0.98 -4.90 -14.87
N THR A 85 0.26 -4.05 -14.12
CA THR A 85 0.87 -3.18 -13.10
C THR A 85 0.05 -3.24 -11.83
N SER A 86 0.71 -3.12 -10.68
CA SER A 86 0.06 -3.00 -9.39
C SER A 86 0.12 -1.57 -8.87
N LEU A 87 -0.93 -1.18 -8.15
CA LEU A 87 -0.96 0.00 -7.31
C LEU A 87 -0.94 -0.46 -5.85
N ILE A 88 0.06 -0.04 -5.10
CA ILE A 88 0.18 -0.39 -3.69
C ILE A 88 -0.48 0.72 -2.87
N VAL A 89 -1.58 0.39 -2.21
CA VAL A 89 -2.31 1.31 -1.33
C VAL A 89 -1.89 1.06 0.11
N ASN A 90 -1.13 1.98 0.67
CA ASN A 90 -0.72 1.93 2.07
C ASN A 90 -1.75 2.64 2.94
N LEU A 91 -2.35 1.91 3.88
CA LEU A 91 -3.31 2.46 4.84
C LEU A 91 -2.58 3.09 6.03
N LYS A 92 -3.19 4.11 6.63
CA LYS A 92 -2.68 4.73 7.86
C LYS A 92 -2.60 3.71 8.99
N ARG A 93 -1.50 3.75 9.74
CA ARG A 93 -1.29 2.88 10.90
C ARG A 93 -1.83 3.54 12.17
N ASP A 94 -2.48 2.75 13.02
CA ASP A 94 -2.83 3.19 14.37
C ASP A 94 -1.68 2.87 15.32
N GLU A 95 -0.84 3.89 15.61
CA GLU A 95 0.34 3.73 16.48
C GLU A 95 -0.05 3.30 17.90
N GLN A 96 -1.19 3.75 18.41
CA GLN A 96 -1.68 3.32 19.73
C GLN A 96 -2.01 1.84 19.75
N PHE A 97 -2.59 1.32 18.66
CA PHE A 97 -2.87 -0.11 18.54
C PHE A 97 -1.57 -0.93 18.49
N ILE A 98 -0.56 -0.44 17.77
CA ILE A 98 0.76 -1.10 17.69
C ILE A 98 1.42 -1.13 19.07
N GLU A 99 1.32 -0.05 19.83
CA GLU A 99 1.86 0.02 21.19
C GLU A 99 1.14 -0.96 22.14
N LEU A 100 -0.20 -1.01 22.11
CA LEU A 100 -0.98 -1.98 22.88
C LEU A 100 -0.61 -3.42 22.52
N LEU A 101 -0.41 -3.69 21.21
CA LEU A 101 0.00 -5.00 20.71
C LEU A 101 1.37 -5.41 21.28
N ARG A 102 2.34 -4.49 21.28
CA ARG A 102 3.69 -4.73 21.84
C ARG A 102 3.60 -5.01 23.35
N LYS A 103 2.97 -4.13 24.12
CA LYS A 103 2.81 -4.32 25.58
C LYS A 103 2.14 -5.63 25.92
N ARG A 104 1.08 -5.98 25.20
CA ARG A 104 0.41 -7.28 25.37
C ARG A 104 1.34 -8.46 25.12
N ASN A 105 2.11 -8.41 24.03
CA ASN A 105 3.01 -9.49 23.65
C ASN A 105 4.18 -9.62 24.63
N ASP A 106 4.74 -8.50 25.10
CA ASP A 106 5.83 -8.47 26.08
C ASP A 106 5.39 -9.10 27.42
N LEU A 107 4.18 -8.76 27.90
CA LEU A 107 3.64 -9.38 29.10
C LEU A 107 3.36 -10.88 28.91
N ARG A 108 2.81 -11.27 27.75
CA ARG A 108 2.53 -12.68 27.44
C ARG A 108 3.78 -13.55 27.26
N ALA A 109 4.90 -12.96 26.88
CA ALA A 109 6.16 -13.67 26.71
C ALA A 109 6.85 -14.02 28.05
N LYS A 110 6.40 -13.44 29.16
CA LYS A 110 6.94 -13.75 30.49
C LYS A 110 6.42 -15.09 31.01
N GLU A 111 7.31 -15.97 31.46
CA GLU A 111 6.94 -17.28 32.03
C GLU A 111 6.05 -17.16 33.28
N LYS A 112 6.30 -16.15 34.12
CA LYS A 112 5.51 -15.85 35.31
C LYS A 112 5.21 -14.37 35.42
N LEU A 113 3.92 -14.04 35.57
CA LEU A 113 3.46 -12.67 35.78
C LEU A 113 3.26 -12.40 37.27
N LYS A 114 3.72 -11.25 37.76
CA LYS A 114 3.38 -10.71 39.06
C LYS A 114 1.90 -10.31 39.11
N THR A 115 1.33 -10.13 40.29
CA THR A 115 -0.08 -9.77 40.48
C THR A 115 -0.41 -8.45 39.72
N GLU A 116 0.44 -7.45 39.86
CA GLU A 116 0.30 -6.16 39.18
C GLU A 116 0.30 -6.31 37.64
N GLU A 117 1.23 -7.12 37.11
CA GLU A 117 1.34 -7.39 35.66
C GLU A 117 0.12 -8.14 35.11
N LYS A 118 -0.54 -8.97 35.94
CA LYS A 118 -1.79 -9.64 35.55
C LYS A 118 -2.95 -8.64 35.40
N GLU A 119 -3.07 -7.68 36.32
CA GLU A 119 -4.09 -6.65 36.24
C GLU A 119 -3.81 -5.69 35.07
N GLU A 120 -2.53 -5.32 34.86
CA GLU A 120 -2.11 -4.54 33.68
C GLU A 120 -2.49 -5.27 32.37
N LEU A 121 -2.19 -6.57 32.27
CA LEU A 121 -2.54 -7.36 31.09
C LEU A 121 -4.05 -7.41 30.83
N LYS A 122 -4.88 -7.49 31.86
CA LYS A 122 -6.35 -7.43 31.72
C LYS A 122 -6.79 -6.10 31.10
N THR A 123 -6.27 -5.00 31.62
CA THR A 123 -6.59 -3.66 31.09
C THR A 123 -6.16 -3.52 29.63
N ILE A 124 -4.93 -3.92 29.32
CA ILE A 124 -4.41 -3.91 27.95
C ILE A 124 -5.28 -4.76 27.01
N LEU A 125 -5.73 -5.91 27.44
CA LEU A 125 -6.60 -6.79 26.64
C LEU A 125 -7.95 -6.12 26.32
N LEU A 126 -8.56 -5.45 27.27
CA LEU A 126 -9.82 -4.71 27.06
C LEU A 126 -9.64 -3.57 26.05
N ASP A 127 -8.58 -2.79 26.19
CA ASP A 127 -8.29 -1.69 25.29
C ASP A 127 -7.90 -2.19 23.90
N TYR A 128 -7.12 -3.26 23.83
CA TYR A 128 -6.78 -3.94 22.59
C TYR A 128 -8.02 -4.40 21.82
N ASP A 129 -8.97 -5.05 22.50
CA ASP A 129 -10.17 -5.57 21.85
C ASP A 129 -11.10 -4.44 21.36
N LYS A 130 -11.23 -3.36 22.12
CA LYS A 130 -11.94 -2.14 21.68
C LYS A 130 -11.30 -1.53 20.43
N LYS A 131 -9.98 -1.31 20.48
CA LYS A 131 -9.23 -0.77 19.36
C LYS A 131 -9.31 -1.65 18.12
N LYS A 132 -9.11 -2.95 18.29
CA LYS A 132 -9.22 -3.96 17.22
C LYS A 132 -10.59 -3.92 16.54
N SER A 133 -11.66 -3.82 17.33
CA SER A 133 -13.03 -3.71 16.80
C SER A 133 -13.22 -2.43 15.96
N ASN A 134 -12.68 -1.30 16.44
CA ASN A 134 -12.75 -0.04 15.71
C ASN A 134 -11.95 -0.10 14.40
N ILE A 135 -10.73 -0.63 14.44
CA ILE A 135 -9.88 -0.79 13.24
C ILE A 135 -10.56 -1.68 12.20
N LYS A 136 -11.23 -2.76 12.63
CA LYS A 136 -12.01 -3.60 11.70
C LYS A 136 -13.10 -2.81 10.97
N LYS A 137 -13.85 -1.95 11.70
CA LYS A 137 -14.90 -1.10 11.09
C LYS A 137 -14.31 -0.10 10.11
N ILE A 138 -13.16 0.50 10.45
CA ILE A 138 -12.46 1.44 9.58
C ILE A 138 -11.97 0.73 8.32
N ASN A 139 -11.35 -0.45 8.46
CA ASN A 139 -10.86 -1.24 7.33
C ASN A 139 -12.00 -1.65 6.39
N HIS A 140 -13.13 -2.11 6.93
CA HIS A 140 -14.32 -2.43 6.12
C HIS A 140 -14.76 -1.22 5.28
N LYS A 141 -14.92 -0.04 5.89
CA LYS A 141 -15.27 1.18 5.16
C LYS A 141 -14.24 1.56 4.09
N ASN A 142 -12.94 1.36 4.39
CA ASN A 142 -11.88 1.62 3.42
C ASN A 142 -11.96 0.67 2.23
N ILE A 143 -12.15 -0.62 2.47
CA ILE A 143 -12.28 -1.63 1.40
C ILE A 143 -13.47 -1.32 0.51
N ASP A 144 -14.62 -0.99 1.11
CA ASP A 144 -15.82 -0.58 0.36
C ASP A 144 -15.59 0.68 -0.48
N ALA A 145 -14.91 1.68 0.08
CA ALA A 145 -14.59 2.90 -0.65
C ALA A 145 -13.64 2.61 -1.84
N ILE A 146 -12.62 1.79 -1.63
CA ILE A 146 -11.69 1.35 -2.68
C ILE A 146 -12.45 0.59 -3.78
N ARG A 147 -13.35 -0.33 -3.43
CA ARG A 147 -14.18 -1.08 -4.40
C ARG A 147 -15.06 -0.16 -5.25
N LYS A 148 -15.64 0.89 -4.66
CA LYS A 148 -16.42 1.90 -5.40
C LYS A 148 -15.54 2.62 -6.41
N ILE A 149 -14.37 3.10 -6.00
CA ILE A 149 -13.41 3.74 -6.92
C ILE A 149 -13.01 2.78 -8.04
N ILE A 150 -12.64 1.54 -7.75
CA ILE A 150 -12.29 0.54 -8.77
C ILE A 150 -13.43 0.38 -9.78
N LYS A 151 -14.69 0.35 -9.33
CA LYS A 151 -15.87 0.24 -10.21
C LYS A 151 -16.00 1.45 -11.14
N GLU A 152 -15.70 2.67 -10.68
CA GLU A 152 -15.70 3.88 -11.50
C GLU A 152 -14.65 3.83 -12.60
N PHE A 153 -13.51 3.19 -12.36
CA PHE A 153 -12.42 3.03 -13.30
C PHE A 153 -12.51 1.76 -14.15
N SER A 154 -13.55 0.95 -14.04
CA SER A 154 -13.71 -0.33 -14.77
C SER A 154 -13.65 -0.20 -16.29
N SER A 155 -14.02 0.96 -16.85
CA SER A 155 -13.93 1.25 -18.29
C SER A 155 -12.50 1.49 -18.78
N THR A 156 -11.53 1.70 -17.88
CA THR A 156 -10.13 2.01 -18.23
C THR A 156 -9.24 0.77 -18.30
N GLY A 157 -9.70 -0.34 -17.73
CA GLY A 157 -9.01 -1.63 -17.70
C GLY A 157 -9.61 -2.58 -16.69
N GLU A 158 -9.13 -3.80 -16.68
CA GLU A 158 -9.49 -4.80 -15.68
C GLU A 158 -8.68 -4.54 -14.41
N ILE A 159 -9.36 -4.32 -13.29
CA ILE A 159 -8.74 -3.96 -12.00
C ILE A 159 -9.20 -4.95 -10.94
N HIS A 160 -8.24 -5.62 -10.32
CA HIS A 160 -8.47 -6.54 -9.22
C HIS A 160 -7.97 -5.95 -7.89
N LEU A 161 -8.78 -6.07 -6.85
CA LEU A 161 -8.37 -5.73 -5.49
C LEU A 161 -7.79 -6.97 -4.81
N GLY A 162 -6.70 -6.82 -4.09
CA GLY A 162 -6.06 -7.86 -3.32
C GLY A 162 -5.42 -7.33 -2.05
N GLY A 163 -4.96 -8.25 -1.20
CA GLY A 163 -4.22 -7.93 0.02
C GLY A 163 -4.91 -8.37 1.30
N VAL A 164 -4.12 -8.47 2.36
CA VAL A 164 -4.57 -9.00 3.66
C VAL A 164 -5.80 -8.27 4.23
N PRO A 165 -5.89 -6.92 4.19
CA PRO A 165 -7.07 -6.23 4.70
C PRO A 165 -8.36 -6.61 3.97
N MET A 166 -8.32 -6.77 2.64
CA MET A 166 -9.46 -7.17 1.83
C MET A 166 -9.87 -8.62 2.15
N ILE A 167 -8.91 -9.55 2.18
CA ILE A 167 -9.18 -10.96 2.49
C ILE A 167 -9.81 -11.10 3.88
N ALA A 168 -9.28 -10.37 4.87
CA ALA A 168 -9.82 -10.39 6.23
C ALA A 168 -11.25 -9.84 6.30
N ASP A 169 -11.57 -8.82 5.49
CA ASP A 169 -12.90 -8.24 5.39
C ASP A 169 -13.89 -9.23 4.78
N ASP A 170 -13.55 -9.82 3.64
CA ASP A 170 -14.37 -10.82 2.95
C ASP A 170 -14.64 -12.06 3.81
N MET A 171 -13.63 -12.54 4.55
CA MET A 171 -13.82 -13.65 5.48
C MET A 171 -14.83 -13.34 6.60
N ILE A 172 -14.83 -12.11 7.10
CA ILE A 172 -15.79 -11.68 8.15
C ILE A 172 -17.21 -11.61 7.57
N GLU A 173 -17.38 -11.14 6.33
CA GLU A 173 -18.70 -11.11 5.69
C GLU A 173 -19.23 -12.51 5.38
N PHE A 174 -18.35 -13.42 4.98
CA PHE A 174 -18.74 -14.78 4.63
C PHE A 174 -19.21 -15.61 5.85
N ILE A 175 -18.79 -15.24 7.08
CA ILE A 175 -19.12 -15.96 8.32
C ILE A 175 -20.42 -15.43 8.98
N LYS A 176 -20.94 -14.27 8.54
CA LYS A 176 -22.19 -13.69 9.06
C LYS A 176 -23.42 -14.33 8.43
#